data_eddce875bbaa17e82fef7d812c2c8954
#
_entry.id   eddce875bbaa17e82fef7d812c2c8954
#
_cell.length_a   1.000
_cell.length_b   1.000
_cell.length_c   1.000
_cell.angle_alpha   90.00
_cell.angle_beta   90.00
_cell.angle_gamma   90.00
#
_symmetry.space_group_name_H-M   'P 1'
#
loop_
_entity.id
_entity.type
_entity.pdbx_description
1 polymer ?
#
loop_
_entity_poly.entity_id
_entity_poly.type
_entity_poly.pdbx_seq_one_letter_code
_entity_poly.pdbx_strand_id
1 'polypeptide(L)'
;MKISLNWLRDFVDCQLPASDLETLLRRAGLEVAAIHERGVAIDKVVVAEILESVQHPNADRLSVCKVNDGSAHPRQIVCGAKNYKVGDKVPLALPGAVLPGDFKIKPGKLRGVESEGMMCSAKELRLLSLIHI
;
A
#
# COMPACT_ATOMS: atom_id res chain seq x y z
N MET A 1 12.96 -14.63 22.25
CA MET A 1 13.65 -13.55 21.52
C MET A 1 13.05 -13.45 20.12
N LYS A 2 12.83 -12.25 19.60
CA LYS A 2 12.38 -12.03 18.22
C LYS A 2 13.45 -11.25 17.47
N ILE A 3 13.77 -11.67 16.27
CA ILE A 3 14.78 -11.04 15.41
C ILE A 3 14.13 -10.66 14.10
N SER A 4 14.35 -9.43 13.65
CA SER A 4 13.94 -8.99 12.32
C SER A 4 14.95 -9.49 11.29
N LEU A 5 14.49 -10.16 10.23
CA LEU A 5 15.37 -10.62 9.16
C LEU A 5 16.02 -9.45 8.40
N ASN A 6 15.31 -8.31 8.24
CA ASN A 6 15.90 -7.12 7.63
C ASN A 6 17.02 -6.56 8.49
N TRP A 7 16.83 -6.51 9.80
CA TRP A 7 17.88 -6.07 10.73
C TRP A 7 19.07 -7.03 10.77
N LEU A 8 18.83 -8.33 10.70
CA LEU A 8 19.91 -9.33 10.62
C LEU A 8 20.79 -9.11 9.38
N ARG A 9 20.20 -8.71 8.27
CA ARG A 9 20.92 -8.43 7.01
C ARG A 9 21.87 -7.23 7.08
N ASP A 10 21.70 -6.34 8.05
CA ASP A 10 22.62 -5.23 8.29
C ASP A 10 23.95 -5.71 8.89
N PHE A 11 23.98 -6.90 9.50
CA PHE A 11 25.15 -7.49 10.15
C PHE A 11 25.75 -8.66 9.38
N VAL A 12 24.93 -9.36 8.59
CA VAL A 12 25.32 -10.59 7.89
C VAL A 12 24.79 -10.57 6.48
N ASP A 13 25.62 -10.85 5.49
CA ASP A 13 25.16 -11.04 4.11
C ASP A 13 24.36 -12.36 4.00
N CYS A 14 23.06 -12.28 4.20
CA CYS A 14 22.13 -13.39 4.16
C CYS A 14 20.98 -13.07 3.21
N GLN A 15 21.02 -13.67 2.03
CA GLN A 15 19.98 -13.53 1.01
C GLN A 15 18.95 -14.67 1.05
N LEU A 16 19.05 -15.59 2.00
CA LEU A 16 18.14 -16.72 2.11
C LEU A 16 16.72 -16.27 2.43
N PRO A 17 15.70 -16.94 1.84
CA PRO A 17 14.32 -16.83 2.32
C PRO A 17 14.21 -17.24 3.79
N ALA A 18 13.20 -16.72 4.49
CA ALA A 18 13.01 -16.99 5.92
C ALA A 18 12.84 -18.48 6.23
N SER A 19 12.17 -19.25 5.35
CA SER A 19 12.00 -20.69 5.48
C SER A 19 13.32 -21.47 5.41
N ASP A 20 14.21 -21.06 4.52
CA ASP A 20 15.49 -21.72 4.32
C ASP A 20 16.45 -21.38 5.46
N LEU A 21 16.41 -20.14 5.92
CA LEU A 21 17.15 -19.71 7.10
C LEU A 21 16.67 -20.45 8.35
N GLU A 22 15.37 -20.65 8.54
CA GLU A 22 14.82 -21.47 9.63
C GLU A 22 15.41 -22.88 9.59
N THR A 23 15.39 -23.52 8.43
CA THR A 23 15.95 -24.87 8.26
C THR A 23 17.43 -24.93 8.62
N LEU A 24 18.20 -23.95 8.17
CA LEU A 24 19.62 -23.84 8.47
C LEU A 24 19.88 -23.68 9.97
N LEU A 25 19.15 -22.79 10.64
CA LEU A 25 19.28 -22.56 12.08
C LEU A 25 18.93 -23.81 12.88
N ARG A 26 17.86 -24.52 12.54
CA ARG A 26 17.47 -25.78 13.18
C ARG A 26 18.56 -26.85 13.04
N ARG A 27 19.17 -26.95 11.85
CA ARG A 27 20.30 -27.88 11.64
C ARG A 27 21.54 -27.51 12.46
N ALA A 28 21.73 -26.21 12.72
CA ALA A 28 22.79 -25.72 13.58
C ALA A 28 22.48 -25.84 15.10
N GLY A 29 21.35 -26.43 15.48
CA GLY A 29 20.92 -26.61 16.86
C GLY A 29 20.21 -25.42 17.49
N LEU A 30 19.83 -24.42 16.68
CA LEU A 30 19.07 -23.26 17.15
C LEU A 30 17.57 -23.47 16.89
N GLU A 31 16.79 -23.47 17.96
CA GLU A 31 15.36 -23.64 17.84
C GLU A 31 14.68 -22.36 17.29
N VAL A 32 13.89 -22.51 16.24
CA VAL A 32 13.01 -21.47 15.71
C VAL A 32 11.58 -21.85 16.06
N ALA A 33 10.98 -21.12 16.99
CA ALA A 33 9.64 -21.38 17.48
C ALA A 33 8.56 -20.99 16.47
N ALA A 34 8.75 -19.86 15.77
CA ALA A 34 7.80 -19.38 14.75
C ALA A 34 8.45 -18.36 13.80
N ILE A 35 7.94 -18.30 12.58
CA ILE A 35 8.19 -17.22 11.63
C ILE A 35 6.94 -16.32 11.62
N HIS A 36 7.13 -15.02 11.78
CA HIS A 36 6.07 -14.03 11.69
C HIS A 36 6.34 -13.13 10.51
N GLU A 37 5.53 -13.24 9.48
CA GLU A 37 5.55 -12.29 8.38
C GLU A 37 4.80 -11.01 8.78
N ARG A 38 5.42 -9.86 8.53
CA ARG A 38 4.82 -8.55 8.76
C ARG A 38 4.71 -7.81 7.43
N GLY A 39 3.62 -7.11 7.29
CA GLY A 39 3.26 -6.42 6.07
C GLY A 39 2.03 -7.02 5.43
N VAL A 40 1.55 -6.36 4.42
CA VAL A 40 0.42 -6.83 3.62
C VAL A 40 0.97 -7.03 2.22
N ALA A 41 0.81 -8.22 1.67
CA ALA A 41 1.12 -8.50 0.28
C ALA A 41 0.05 -7.80 -0.59
N ILE A 42 0.29 -6.54 -0.91
CA ILE A 42 -0.57 -5.74 -1.77
C ILE A 42 0.21 -5.44 -3.04
N ASP A 43 -0.28 -5.96 -4.15
CA ASP A 43 0.26 -5.66 -5.47
C ASP A 43 -0.42 -4.43 -6.07
N LYS A 44 0.29 -3.68 -6.91
CA LYS A 44 -0.21 -2.50 -7.63
C LYS A 44 -0.73 -1.36 -6.72
N VAL A 45 -0.20 -1.24 -5.54
CA VAL A 45 -0.34 -0.05 -4.71
C VAL A 45 0.98 0.71 -4.70
N VAL A 46 0.94 1.95 -5.11
CA VAL A 46 2.12 2.83 -5.24
C VAL A 46 1.94 4.10 -4.41
N VAL A 47 3.02 4.79 -4.16
CA VAL A 47 2.95 6.14 -3.57
C VAL A 47 2.72 7.14 -4.69
N ALA A 48 1.71 7.99 -4.53
CA ALA A 48 1.41 9.07 -5.46
C ALA A 48 1.34 10.41 -4.75
N GLU A 49 1.76 11.46 -5.43
CA GLU A 49 1.67 12.84 -4.95
C GLU A 49 0.44 13.52 -5.51
N ILE A 50 -0.33 14.21 -4.67
CA ILE A 50 -1.51 14.96 -5.09
C ILE A 50 -1.07 16.29 -5.69
N LEU A 51 -1.29 16.46 -6.99
CA LEU A 51 -0.95 17.68 -7.72
C LEU A 51 -2.06 18.73 -7.66
N GLU A 52 -3.31 18.27 -7.83
CA GLU A 52 -4.50 19.12 -7.82
C GLU A 52 -5.64 18.39 -7.12
N SER A 53 -6.51 19.15 -6.48
CA SER A 53 -7.76 18.65 -5.91
C SER A 53 -8.85 19.70 -6.11
N VAL A 54 -9.88 19.35 -6.88
CA VAL A 54 -11.04 20.21 -7.13
C VAL A 54 -12.32 19.49 -6.72
N GLN A 55 -13.34 20.26 -6.37
CA GLN A 55 -14.63 19.67 -6.03
C GLN A 55 -15.27 19.00 -7.25
N HIS A 56 -15.89 17.83 -7.03
CA HIS A 56 -16.58 17.11 -8.10
C HIS A 56 -17.81 17.92 -8.59
N PRO A 57 -18.01 18.08 -9.91
CA PRO A 57 -19.08 18.94 -10.46
C PRO A 57 -20.50 18.43 -10.12
N ASN A 58 -20.67 17.14 -9.92
CA ASN A 58 -21.97 16.51 -9.70
C ASN A 58 -22.11 15.84 -8.31
N ALA A 59 -21.20 16.13 -7.37
CA ALA A 59 -21.24 15.52 -6.05
C ALA A 59 -20.50 16.34 -5.00
N ASP A 60 -21.24 16.88 -4.03
CA ASP A 60 -20.69 17.76 -2.98
C ASP A 60 -19.70 17.07 -2.03
N ARG A 61 -19.76 15.74 -1.93
CA ARG A 61 -18.91 14.95 -1.05
C ARG A 61 -17.69 14.35 -1.73
N LEU A 62 -17.57 14.52 -3.05
CA LEU A 62 -16.46 13.98 -3.83
C LEU A 62 -15.53 15.09 -4.29
N SER A 63 -14.27 14.73 -4.46
CA SER A 63 -13.25 15.57 -5.09
C SER A 63 -12.63 14.83 -6.27
N VAL A 64 -12.28 15.57 -7.29
CA VAL A 64 -11.49 15.09 -8.43
C VAL A 64 -10.07 15.51 -8.22
N CYS A 65 -9.17 14.55 -8.11
CA CYS A 65 -7.76 14.78 -7.85
C CYS A 65 -6.93 14.38 -9.06
N LYS A 66 -5.89 15.14 -9.35
CA LYS A 66 -4.81 14.72 -10.24
C LYS A 66 -3.64 14.31 -9.38
N VAL A 67 -3.15 13.11 -9.61
CA VAL A 67 -2.06 12.52 -8.82
C VAL A 67 -0.91 12.08 -9.73
N ASN A 68 0.31 12.24 -9.26
CA ASN A 68 1.51 11.77 -9.90
C ASN A 68 1.97 10.48 -9.22
N ASP A 69 1.90 9.36 -9.92
CA ASP A 69 2.34 8.05 -9.48
C ASP A 69 3.73 7.66 -10.06
N GLY A 70 4.42 8.61 -10.66
CA GLY A 70 5.69 8.38 -11.35
C GLY A 70 5.52 7.95 -12.81
N SER A 71 4.29 7.83 -13.32
CA SER A 71 4.03 7.58 -14.74
C SER A 71 4.17 8.85 -15.58
N ALA A 72 4.19 8.69 -16.91
CA ALA A 72 4.37 9.81 -17.85
C ALA A 72 3.26 10.87 -17.79
N HIS A 73 2.07 10.49 -17.29
CA HIS A 73 0.91 11.38 -17.21
C HIS A 73 0.26 11.29 -15.84
N PRO A 74 -0.18 12.43 -15.27
CA PRO A 74 -0.97 12.44 -14.04
C PRO A 74 -2.27 11.65 -14.22
N ARG A 75 -2.63 10.86 -13.19
CA ARG A 75 -3.89 10.12 -13.16
C ARG A 75 -5.00 10.94 -12.53
N GLN A 76 -6.19 10.78 -13.06
CA GLN A 76 -7.40 11.35 -12.47
C GLN A 76 -8.05 10.36 -11.52
N ILE A 77 -8.25 10.79 -10.28
CA ILE A 77 -8.83 9.97 -9.21
C ILE A 77 -10.00 10.71 -8.58
N VAL A 78 -11.12 10.05 -8.44
CA VAL A 78 -12.26 10.58 -7.68
C VAL A 78 -12.20 10.04 -6.26
N CYS A 79 -12.18 10.92 -5.27
CA CYS A 79 -12.03 10.58 -3.86
C CYS A 79 -13.11 11.23 -3.00
N GLY A 80 -13.63 10.47 -2.02
CA GLY A 80 -14.59 10.95 -1.03
C GLY A 80 -13.95 11.43 0.28
N ALA A 81 -12.66 11.19 0.49
CA ALA A 81 -11.95 11.67 1.67
C ALA A 81 -11.64 13.17 1.55
N LYS A 82 -11.51 13.82 2.71
CA LYS A 82 -11.14 15.25 2.80
C LYS A 82 -9.93 15.51 3.72
N ASN A 83 -9.25 14.45 4.14
CA ASN A 83 -8.14 14.49 5.09
C ASN A 83 -6.76 14.54 4.41
N TYR A 84 -6.68 15.11 3.23
CA TYR A 84 -5.45 15.29 2.46
C TYR A 84 -5.35 16.72 1.91
N LYS A 85 -4.17 17.11 1.50
CA LYS A 85 -3.87 18.41 0.87
C LYS A 85 -3.08 18.18 -0.43
N VAL A 86 -3.08 19.18 -1.29
CA VAL A 86 -2.18 19.22 -2.45
C VAL A 86 -0.73 19.18 -1.96
N GLY A 87 0.09 18.35 -2.59
CA GLY A 87 1.47 18.06 -2.18
C GLY A 87 1.64 16.88 -1.24
N ASP A 88 0.55 16.35 -0.68
CA ASP A 88 0.63 15.14 0.15
C ASP A 88 0.92 13.90 -0.70
N LYS A 89 1.70 12.99 -0.12
CA LYS A 89 1.96 11.66 -0.69
C LYS A 89 0.98 10.66 -0.07
N VAL A 90 0.27 9.96 -0.93
CA VAL A 90 -0.80 9.04 -0.55
C VAL A 90 -0.62 7.69 -1.23
N PRO A 91 -1.07 6.59 -0.60
CA PRO A 91 -1.12 5.31 -1.27
C PRO A 91 -2.22 5.32 -2.34
N LEU A 92 -1.85 4.95 -3.55
CA LEU A 92 -2.72 4.86 -4.70
C LEU A 92 -2.81 3.42 -5.18
N ALA A 93 -3.99 2.84 -5.14
CA ALA A 93 -4.28 1.55 -5.76
C ALA A 93 -4.56 1.74 -7.24
N LEU A 94 -3.72 1.14 -8.07
CA LEU A 94 -3.86 1.14 -9.53
C LEU A 94 -4.96 0.16 -9.98
N PRO A 95 -5.50 0.32 -11.19
CA PRO A 95 -6.42 -0.65 -11.77
C PRO A 95 -5.83 -2.06 -11.77
N GLY A 96 -6.60 -3.03 -11.29
CA GLY A 96 -6.16 -4.42 -11.11
C GLY A 96 -5.49 -4.72 -9.77
N ALA A 97 -5.32 -3.72 -8.90
CA ALA A 97 -4.91 -3.95 -7.51
C ALA A 97 -5.99 -4.74 -6.77
N VAL A 98 -5.55 -5.64 -5.89
CA VAL A 98 -6.43 -6.37 -4.96
C VAL A 98 -6.10 -5.92 -3.55
N LEU A 99 -7.02 -5.24 -2.92
CA LEU A 99 -6.89 -4.78 -1.53
C LEU A 99 -7.30 -5.88 -0.56
N PRO A 100 -6.90 -5.80 0.72
CA PRO A 100 -7.31 -6.75 1.74
C PRO A 100 -8.84 -6.90 1.79
N GLY A 101 -9.33 -8.15 1.78
CA GLY A 101 -10.76 -8.48 1.69
C GLY A 101 -11.24 -8.73 0.26
N ASP A 102 -10.31 -9.09 -0.64
CA ASP A 102 -10.58 -9.40 -2.06
C ASP A 102 -11.23 -8.26 -2.85
N PHE A 103 -11.00 -7.03 -2.39
CA PHE A 103 -11.53 -5.85 -3.05
C PHE A 103 -10.66 -5.46 -4.25
N LYS A 104 -11.13 -5.79 -5.44
CA LYS A 104 -10.43 -5.52 -6.69
C LYS A 104 -10.74 -4.13 -7.22
N ILE A 105 -9.70 -3.34 -7.43
CA ILE A 105 -9.81 -2.00 -8.02
C ILE A 105 -9.99 -2.11 -9.52
N LYS A 106 -11.03 -1.48 -10.02
CA LYS A 106 -11.31 -1.34 -11.45
C LYS A 106 -11.38 0.13 -11.82
N PRO A 107 -10.96 0.49 -13.06
CA PRO A 107 -11.25 1.83 -13.56
C PRO A 107 -12.77 1.98 -13.68
N GLY A 108 -13.28 3.13 -13.35
CA GLY A 108 -14.72 3.33 -13.36
C GLY A 108 -15.11 4.80 -13.45
N LYS A 109 -16.38 5.04 -13.75
CA LYS A 109 -16.97 6.38 -13.71
C LYS A 109 -17.76 6.56 -12.43
N LEU A 110 -17.40 7.58 -11.67
CA LEU A 110 -18.12 8.00 -10.49
C LEU A 110 -18.87 9.29 -10.80
N ARG A 111 -20.20 9.20 -10.88
CA ARG A 111 -21.09 10.31 -11.22
C ARG A 111 -20.68 11.09 -12.49
N GLY A 112 -20.24 10.35 -13.53
CA GLY A 112 -19.87 10.92 -14.83
C GLY A 112 -18.39 11.30 -14.98
N VAL A 113 -17.60 11.27 -13.91
CA VAL A 113 -16.15 11.53 -13.94
C VAL A 113 -15.38 10.22 -13.85
N GLU A 114 -14.42 10.03 -14.74
CA GLU A 114 -13.57 8.83 -14.76
C GLU A 114 -12.56 8.84 -13.60
N SER A 115 -12.38 7.68 -12.99
CA SER A 115 -11.36 7.44 -11.96
C SER A 115 -10.48 6.27 -12.37
N GLU A 116 -9.18 6.52 -12.45
CA GLU A 116 -8.15 5.55 -12.87
C GLU A 116 -7.45 4.87 -11.69
N GLY A 117 -8.18 4.66 -10.61
CA GLY A 117 -7.68 4.03 -9.40
C GLY A 117 -8.40 4.53 -8.16
N MET A 118 -7.83 4.24 -7.00
CA MET A 118 -8.38 4.63 -5.70
C MET A 118 -7.27 5.07 -4.75
N MET A 119 -7.41 6.26 -4.15
CA MET A 119 -6.58 6.64 -3.01
C MET A 119 -7.02 5.84 -1.78
N CYS A 120 -6.07 5.17 -1.15
CA CYS A 120 -6.33 4.27 -0.03
C CYS A 120 -5.99 4.92 1.30
N SER A 121 -6.82 4.65 2.30
CA SER A 121 -6.51 4.95 3.69
C SER A 121 -5.67 3.83 4.32
N ALA A 122 -5.00 4.14 5.42
CA ALA A 122 -4.28 3.14 6.21
C ALA A 122 -5.20 2.00 6.69
N LYS A 123 -6.48 2.28 6.93
CA LYS A 123 -7.48 1.29 7.32
C LYS A 123 -7.78 0.30 6.19
N GLU A 124 -7.96 0.79 4.96
CA GLU A 124 -8.21 -0.06 3.78
C GLU A 124 -7.02 -0.96 3.47
N LEU A 125 -5.81 -0.47 3.71
CA LEU A 125 -4.58 -1.24 3.57
C LEU A 125 -4.26 -2.12 4.79
N ARG A 126 -5.09 -2.11 5.84
CA ARG A 126 -4.86 -2.80 7.12
C ARG A 126 -3.51 -2.47 7.77
N LEU A 127 -2.99 -1.28 7.55
CA LEU A 127 -1.72 -0.82 8.12
C LEU A 127 -1.86 -0.40 9.59
N LEU A 128 -3.07 -0.10 10.06
CA LEU A 128 -3.32 0.36 11.44
C LEU A 128 -2.99 -0.69 12.51
N SER A 129 -3.02 -1.97 12.16
CA SER A 129 -2.58 -3.05 13.06
C SER A 129 -1.07 -3.05 13.32
N LEU A 130 -0.29 -2.33 12.52
CA LEU A 130 1.17 -2.22 12.63
C LEU A 130 1.61 -0.98 13.42
N ILE A 131 0.70 -0.05 13.71
CA ILE A 131 1.00 1.23 14.36
C ILE A 131 0.80 1.16 15.89
N HIS A 132 0.13 0.16 16.39
CA HIS A 132 -0.01 -0.09 17.81
C HIS A 132 1.16 -0.93 18.36
N ILE A 133 2.32 -0.35 18.35
CA ILE A 133 3.47 -0.85 19.12
C ILE A 133 3.88 0.25 20.09
#